data_188178812d012bec7dc4a3191708a68d
#
_entry.id   188178812d012bec7dc4a3191708a68d
#
_cell.length_a   1.000
_cell.length_b   1.000
_cell.length_c   1.000
_cell.angle_alpha   90.00
_cell.angle_beta   90.00
_cell.angle_gamma   90.00
#
_symmetry.space_group_name_H-M   'P 1'
#
loop_
_entity.id
_entity.type
_entity.pdbx_description
1 polymer ?
#
loop_
_entity_poly.entity_id
_entity_poly.type
_entity_poly.pdbx_seq_one_letter_code
_entity_poly.pdbx_strand_id
1 'polypeptide(L)'
;MVKLDEYVLDSLMRDLVGHDRRPVSYLVYLLLAAEQQRQNKPVSISYSDLAESVGVSKSSAQSAVAWLIHRKLISSTKANVTATPNYAVQTPWKANSQRTG
;
A
#
# COMPACT_ATOMS: atom_id res chain seq x y z
N MET A 1 -0.45 2.98 18.62
CA MET A 1 0.83 3.30 17.93
C MET A 1 1.00 2.42 16.70
N VAL A 2 1.42 2.99 15.59
CA VAL A 2 1.67 2.23 14.37
C VAL A 2 2.96 1.42 14.53
N LYS A 3 2.88 0.14 14.18
CA LYS A 3 4.05 -0.74 14.20
C LYS A 3 4.46 -1.07 12.78
N LEU A 4 5.74 -0.99 12.51
CA LEU A 4 6.30 -1.26 11.20
C LEU A 4 6.95 -2.65 11.21
N ASP A 5 6.53 -3.50 10.26
CA ASP A 5 7.13 -4.82 10.09
C ASP A 5 8.57 -4.67 9.62
N GLU A 6 9.48 -5.43 10.21
CA GLU A 6 10.89 -5.37 9.83
C GLU A 6 11.10 -5.64 8.34
N TYR A 7 10.31 -6.53 7.75
CA TYR A 7 10.41 -6.83 6.32
C TYR A 7 10.18 -5.57 5.48
N VAL A 8 9.28 -4.69 5.91
CA VAL A 8 8.98 -3.45 5.18
C VAL A 8 10.21 -2.56 5.10
N LEU A 9 11.01 -2.50 6.18
CA LEU A 9 12.25 -1.71 6.19
C LEU A 9 13.40 -2.45 5.54
N ASP A 10 13.58 -3.73 5.85
CA ASP A 10 14.78 -4.46 5.46
C ASP A 10 14.74 -4.95 4.01
N SER A 11 13.56 -5.28 3.50
CA SER A 11 13.45 -5.88 2.17
C SER A 11 12.56 -5.09 1.23
N LEU A 12 11.36 -4.72 1.66
CA LEU A 12 10.39 -4.07 0.78
C LEU A 12 10.88 -2.69 0.33
N MET A 13 11.51 -1.93 1.20
CA MET A 13 12.06 -0.63 0.85
C MET A 13 13.06 -0.78 -0.30
N ARG A 14 14.00 -1.69 -0.15
CA ARG A 14 15.03 -1.94 -1.17
C ARG A 14 14.42 -2.42 -2.48
N ASP A 15 13.40 -3.28 -2.39
CA ASP A 15 12.72 -3.81 -3.58
C ASP A 15 11.96 -2.73 -4.34
N LEU A 16 11.14 -1.95 -3.64
CA LEU A 16 10.30 -0.95 -4.30
C LEU A 16 11.09 0.30 -4.70
N VAL A 17 11.96 0.79 -3.83
CA VAL A 17 12.71 2.03 -4.10
C VAL A 17 13.90 1.77 -5.03
N GLY A 18 14.67 0.72 -4.73
CA GLY A 18 15.90 0.42 -5.47
C GLY A 18 15.66 -0.41 -6.72
N HIS A 19 15.12 -1.61 -6.57
CA HIS A 19 14.93 -2.54 -7.68
C HIS A 19 13.85 -2.08 -8.65
N ASP A 20 12.67 -1.79 -8.14
CA ASP A 20 11.53 -1.37 -8.99
C ASP A 20 11.62 0.10 -9.40
N ARG A 21 12.43 0.88 -8.70
CA ARG A 21 12.54 2.34 -8.88
C ARG A 21 11.19 3.03 -8.75
N ARG A 22 10.44 2.62 -7.72
CA ARG A 22 9.10 3.13 -7.44
C ARG A 22 9.01 3.66 -6.00
N PRO A 23 9.75 4.73 -5.66
CA PRO A 23 9.73 5.24 -4.29
C PRO A 23 8.34 5.73 -3.86
N VAL A 24 7.56 6.29 -4.78
CA VAL A 24 6.21 6.74 -4.44
C VAL A 24 5.32 5.54 -4.05
N SER A 25 5.48 4.40 -4.73
CA SER A 25 4.75 3.19 -4.35
C SER A 25 5.08 2.76 -2.92
N TYR A 26 6.34 2.84 -2.53
CA TYR A 26 6.74 2.52 -1.17
C TYR A 26 6.08 3.46 -0.16
N LEU A 27 6.08 4.76 -0.45
CA LEU A 27 5.45 5.74 0.43
C LEU A 27 3.94 5.52 0.56
N VAL A 28 3.28 5.21 -0.55
CA VAL A 28 1.85 4.89 -0.54
C VAL A 28 1.58 3.64 0.30
N TYR A 29 2.41 2.61 0.14
CA TYR A 29 2.29 1.39 0.94
C TYR A 29 2.40 1.69 2.44
N LEU A 30 3.40 2.49 2.83
CA LEU A 30 3.59 2.87 4.23
C LEU A 30 2.36 3.61 4.79
N LEU A 31 1.83 4.56 4.03
CA LEU A 31 0.67 5.32 4.48
C LEU A 31 -0.55 4.41 4.65
N LEU A 32 -0.83 3.57 3.66
CA LEU A 32 -1.98 2.68 3.72
C LEU A 32 -1.83 1.66 4.84
N ALA A 33 -0.62 1.13 5.04
CA ALA A 33 -0.37 0.19 6.13
C ALA A 33 -0.61 0.84 7.49
N ALA A 34 -0.14 2.07 7.67
CA ALA A 34 -0.32 2.80 8.91
C ALA A 34 -1.81 3.08 9.18
N GLU A 35 -2.54 3.54 8.16
CA GLU A 35 -3.96 3.84 8.30
C GLU A 35 -4.78 2.58 8.56
N GLN A 36 -4.45 1.48 7.90
CA GLN A 36 -5.13 0.21 8.14
C GLN A 36 -4.93 -0.26 9.59
N GLN A 37 -3.74 -0.09 10.14
CA GLN A 37 -3.48 -0.42 11.54
C GLN A 37 -4.29 0.47 12.48
N ARG A 38 -4.34 1.78 12.20
CA ARG A 38 -5.04 2.73 13.07
C ARG A 38 -6.52 2.43 13.18
N GLN A 39 -7.17 2.12 12.06
CA GLN A 39 -8.61 1.88 12.05
C GLN A 39 -8.99 0.39 12.07
N ASN A 40 -8.01 -0.49 11.97
CA ASN A 40 -8.19 -1.93 12.02
C ASN A 40 -9.17 -2.44 10.95
N LYS A 41 -9.10 -1.85 9.77
CA LYS A 41 -9.92 -2.22 8.60
C LYS A 41 -9.30 -1.65 7.34
N PRO A 42 -9.72 -2.11 6.14
CA PRO A 42 -9.23 -1.55 4.89
C PRO A 42 -9.47 -0.04 4.81
N VAL A 43 -8.62 0.65 4.05
CA VAL A 43 -8.64 2.11 3.96
C VAL A 43 -9.46 2.55 2.76
N SER A 44 -10.45 3.40 3.00
CA SER A 44 -11.24 4.02 1.94
C SER A 44 -10.70 5.42 1.70
N ILE A 45 -10.09 5.64 0.54
CA ILE A 45 -9.46 6.93 0.23
C ILE A 45 -9.43 7.16 -1.28
N SER A 46 -9.75 8.39 -1.69
CA SER A 46 -9.66 8.78 -3.10
C SER A 46 -8.20 8.99 -3.51
N TYR A 47 -7.93 8.97 -4.82
CA TYR A 47 -6.60 9.28 -5.31
C TYR A 47 -6.15 10.68 -4.94
N SER A 48 -7.09 11.64 -4.98
CA SER A 48 -6.77 13.04 -4.62
C SER A 48 -6.34 13.14 -3.17
N ASP A 49 -7.07 12.51 -2.26
CA ASP A 49 -6.74 12.54 -0.83
C ASP A 49 -5.45 11.77 -0.55
N LEU A 50 -5.26 10.65 -1.23
CA LEU A 50 -4.04 9.86 -1.10
C LEU A 50 -2.82 10.67 -1.56
N ALA A 51 -2.94 11.33 -2.71
CA ALA A 51 -1.87 12.17 -3.26
C ALA A 51 -1.51 13.29 -2.30
N GLU A 52 -2.52 13.96 -1.74
CA GLU A 52 -2.30 15.03 -0.77
C GLU A 52 -1.62 14.51 0.49
N SER A 53 -2.04 13.36 1.00
CA SER A 53 -1.47 12.78 2.21
C SER A 53 -0.02 12.36 2.04
N VAL A 54 0.34 11.86 0.86
CA VAL A 54 1.72 11.43 0.57
C VAL A 54 2.59 12.62 0.16
N GLY A 55 1.99 13.64 -0.45
CA GLY A 55 2.72 14.81 -0.94
C GLY A 55 3.17 14.66 -2.38
N VAL A 56 2.36 14.03 -3.22
CA VAL A 56 2.68 13.82 -4.65
C VAL A 56 1.48 14.24 -5.50
N SER A 57 1.64 14.19 -6.82
CA SER A 57 0.54 14.49 -7.74
C SER A 57 -0.46 13.33 -7.76
N LYS A 58 -1.68 13.63 -8.20
CA LYS A 58 -2.72 12.62 -8.33
C LYS A 58 -2.29 11.49 -9.28
N SER A 59 -1.67 11.85 -10.41
CA SER A 59 -1.20 10.85 -11.38
C SER A 59 -0.11 9.97 -10.80
N SER A 60 0.77 10.54 -9.99
CA SER A 60 1.81 9.74 -9.30
C SER A 60 1.18 8.76 -8.31
N ALA A 61 0.15 9.20 -7.58
CA ALA A 61 -0.56 8.33 -6.65
C ALA A 61 -1.27 7.20 -7.40
N GLN A 62 -1.90 7.50 -8.54
CA GLN A 62 -2.55 6.49 -9.37
C GLN A 62 -1.57 5.44 -9.87
N SER A 63 -0.42 5.88 -10.39
CA SER A 63 0.63 4.97 -10.86
C SER A 63 1.18 4.12 -9.72
N ALA A 64 1.37 4.72 -8.55
CA ALA A 64 1.89 4.01 -7.38
C ALA A 64 0.93 2.91 -6.94
N VAL A 65 -0.37 3.21 -6.89
CA VAL A 65 -1.40 2.23 -6.51
C VAL A 65 -1.44 1.09 -7.53
N ALA A 66 -1.42 1.42 -8.82
CA ALA A 66 -1.45 0.41 -9.88
C ALA A 66 -0.26 -0.55 -9.75
N TRP A 67 0.91 -0.02 -9.45
CA TRP A 67 2.11 -0.85 -9.27
C TRP A 67 1.98 -1.77 -8.05
N LEU A 68 1.48 -1.24 -6.94
CA LEU A 68 1.28 -2.03 -5.72
C LEU A 68 0.28 -3.17 -5.95
N ILE A 69 -0.78 -2.92 -6.70
CA ILE A 69 -1.74 -3.96 -7.06
C ILE A 69 -1.08 -5.01 -7.93
N HIS A 70 -0.31 -4.58 -8.92
CA HIS A 70 0.44 -5.49 -9.80
C HIS A 70 1.39 -6.38 -9.01
N ARG A 71 2.05 -5.83 -8.00
CA ARG A 71 2.97 -6.57 -7.13
C ARG A 71 2.24 -7.36 -6.04
N LYS A 72 0.92 -7.28 -5.99
CA LYS A 72 0.08 -7.98 -4.99
C LYS A 72 0.39 -7.54 -3.56
N LEU A 73 0.80 -6.30 -3.40
CA LEU A 73 1.08 -5.71 -2.08
C LEU A 73 -0.14 -5.03 -1.49
N ILE A 74 -1.10 -4.66 -2.32
CA ILE A 74 -2.42 -4.19 -1.88
C ILE A 74 -3.49 -4.79 -2.78
N SER A 75 -4.71 -4.85 -2.26
CA SER A 75 -5.89 -5.19 -3.05
C SER A 75 -6.83 -3.99 -3.04
N SER A 76 -7.64 -3.86 -4.08
CA SER A 76 -8.58 -2.75 -4.23
C SER A 76 -9.96 -3.28 -4.56
N THR A 77 -10.98 -2.74 -3.89
CA THR A 77 -12.38 -3.08 -4.17
C THR A 77 -13.20 -1.80 -4.26
N LYS A 78 -14.25 -1.82 -5.08
CA LYS A 78 -15.21 -0.73 -5.20
C LYS A 78 -16.62 -1.32 -5.24
N ALA A 79 -17.55 -0.61 -4.61
CA ALA A 79 -18.96 -0.99 -4.69
C ALA A 79 -19.53 -0.76 -6.09
N ASN A 80 -19.05 0.30 -6.78
CA ASN A 80 -19.43 0.63 -8.15
C ASN A 80 -18.37 1.53 -8.78
N VAL A 81 -18.56 1.93 -10.03
CA VAL A 81 -17.57 2.71 -10.80
C VAL A 81 -17.27 4.06 -10.15
N THR A 82 -18.28 4.68 -9.54
CA THR A 82 -18.10 6.01 -8.94
C THR A 82 -17.75 5.99 -7.47
N ALA A 83 -17.77 4.82 -6.84
CA ALA A 83 -17.47 4.70 -5.41
C ALA A 83 -16.00 4.94 -5.14
N THR A 84 -15.70 5.44 -3.94
CA THR A 84 -14.33 5.54 -3.45
C THR A 84 -13.77 4.13 -3.25
N PRO A 85 -12.58 3.84 -3.76
CA PRO A 85 -12.01 2.51 -3.58
C PRO A 85 -11.60 2.24 -2.15
N ASN A 86 -11.67 0.96 -1.77
CA ASN A 86 -11.15 0.46 -0.50
C ASN A 86 -9.88 -0.32 -0.77
N TYR A 87 -8.82 -0.02 0.00
CA TYR A 87 -7.52 -0.67 -0.17
C TYR A 87 -7.21 -1.51 1.06
N ALA A 88 -6.87 -2.76 0.84
CA ALA A 88 -6.40 -3.66 1.89
C ALA A 88 -4.93 -3.97 1.65
N VAL A 89 -4.09 -3.68 2.64
CA VAL A 89 -2.66 -3.95 2.59
C VAL A 89 -2.41 -5.44 2.74
N GLN A 90 -1.57 -5.99 1.87
CA GLN A 90 -1.21 -7.41 1.88
C GLN A 90 0.19 -7.60 2.44
N THR A 91 0.40 -8.73 3.08
CA THR A 91 1.70 -9.09 3.64
C THR A 91 2.07 -10.50 3.16
N PRO A 92 2.38 -10.65 1.85
CA PRO A 92 2.58 -11.98 1.27
C PRO A 92 3.70 -12.78 1.93
N TRP A 93 4.71 -12.10 2.48
CA TRP A 93 5.79 -12.77 3.21
C TRP A 93 5.27 -13.46 4.48
N LYS A 94 4.27 -12.90 5.14
CA LYS A 94 3.69 -13.50 6.35
C LYS A 94 2.87 -14.74 6.03
N ALA A 95 2.13 -14.70 4.91
CA ALA A 95 1.34 -15.85 4.48
C ALA A 95 2.22 -17.08 4.28
N ASN A 96 3.40 -16.89 3.66
CA ASN A 96 4.35 -17.97 3.45
C ASN A 96 4.86 -18.54 4.78
N SER A 97 5.19 -17.66 5.72
CA SER A 97 5.65 -18.09 7.04
C SER A 97 4.59 -18.91 7.77
N GLN A 98 3.35 -18.51 7.67
CA GLN A 98 2.24 -19.20 8.33
C GLN A 98 1.99 -20.58 7.75
N ARG A 99 2.27 -20.78 6.49
CA ARG A 99 2.05 -22.06 5.80
C ARG A 99 2.99 -23.14 6.27
N THR A 100 4.18 -22.77 6.66
CA THR A 100 5.20 -23.74 7.06
C THR A 100 5.12 -24.09 8.54
N GLY A 101 4.36 -23.34 9.29
CA GLY A 101 4.20 -23.56 10.73
C GLY A 101 3.05 -24.50 11.08
#